data_eaec6b0013ae1274e7ef88aff619e578
#
_entry.id   eaec6b0013ae1274e7ef88aff619e578
#
_cell.length_a   1.000
_cell.length_b   1.000
_cell.length_c   1.000
_cell.angle_alpha   90.00
_cell.angle_beta   90.00
_cell.angle_gamma   90.00
#
_symmetry.space_group_name_H-M   'P 1'
#
loop_
_entity.id
_entity.type
_entity.pdbx_description
1 polymer ?
#
loop_
_entity_poly.entity_id
_entity_poly.type
_entity_poly.pdbx_seq_one_letter_code
_entity_poly.pdbx_strand_id
1 'polypeptide(L)' 'MTTTMKAIRFGIEIESVGLDCQQLARVIHTVVGGSIETSLPRARTYVTEPSGRQWKIE' A
#
# COMPACT_ATOMS: atom_id res chain seq x y z
N MET A 1 -1.20 21.21 -3.60
CA MET A 1 -0.10 20.35 -4.06
C MET A 1 -0.62 18.92 -4.21
N THR A 2 -0.35 18.33 -5.34
CA THR A 2 -0.83 16.98 -5.62
C THR A 2 0.25 15.97 -5.24
N THR A 3 -0.10 15.01 -4.38
CA THR A 3 0.80 13.95 -3.98
C THR A 3 0.35 12.64 -4.60
N THR A 4 1.26 11.97 -5.28
CA THR A 4 0.98 10.67 -5.89
C THR A 4 1.61 9.57 -5.05
N MET A 5 0.80 8.58 -4.68
CA MET A 5 1.24 7.42 -3.94
C MET A 5 1.05 6.19 -4.80
N LYS A 6 2.01 5.28 -4.74
CA LYS A 6 1.97 4.02 -5.50
C LYS A 6 2.01 2.83 -4.58
N ALA A 7 1.23 1.82 -4.90
CA ALA A 7 1.32 0.51 -4.29
C ALA A 7 1.64 -0.49 -5.39
N ILE A 8 2.68 -1.30 -5.17
CA ILE A 8 3.18 -2.24 -6.17
C ILE A 8 3.13 -3.65 -5.59
N ARG A 9 2.47 -4.54 -6.32
CA ARG A 9 2.48 -5.96 -6.09
C ARG A 9 3.07 -6.61 -7.34
N PHE A 10 3.59 -7.81 -7.22
CA PHE A 10 4.16 -8.52 -8.36
C PHE A 10 3.17 -8.54 -9.53
N GLY A 11 3.55 -7.87 -10.62
CA GLY A 11 2.73 -7.77 -11.83
C GLY A 11 1.58 -6.78 -11.79
N ILE A 12 1.35 -6.07 -10.66
CA ILE A 12 0.25 -5.13 -10.51
C ILE A 12 0.76 -3.86 -9.84
N GLU A 13 0.32 -2.73 -10.35
CA GLU A 13 0.64 -1.41 -9.79
C GLU A 13 -0.65 -0.62 -9.62
N ILE A 14 -0.83 -0.02 -8.44
CA ILE A 14 -1.94 0.89 -8.16
C ILE A 14 -1.34 2.25 -7.84
N GLU A 15 -1.84 3.27 -8.52
CA GLU A 15 -1.41 4.64 -8.33
C GLU A 15 -2.59 5.50 -7.92
N SER A 16 -2.42 6.29 -6.84
CA SER A 16 -3.46 7.18 -6.34
C SER A 16 -2.89 8.58 -6.14
N VAL A 17 -3.69 9.58 -6.48
CA VAL A 17 -3.31 10.99 -6.36
C VAL A 17 -4.09 11.60 -5.22
N GLY A 18 -3.38 12.34 -4.33
CA GLY A 18 -4.01 13.02 -3.21
C GLY A 18 -4.27 12.17 -1.98
N LEU A 19 -3.87 10.89 -1.99
CA LEU A 19 -3.96 10.03 -0.82
C LEU A 19 -2.59 9.93 -0.13
N ASP A 20 -2.59 9.77 1.19
CA ASP A 20 -1.36 9.43 1.90
C ASP A 20 -1.16 7.90 1.94
N CYS A 21 -0.01 7.46 2.49
CA CYS A 21 0.32 6.04 2.53
C CYS A 21 -0.72 5.23 3.29
N GLN A 22 -1.24 5.77 4.39
CA GLN A 22 -2.23 5.06 5.20
C GLN A 22 -3.56 4.92 4.47
N GLN A 23 -3.97 5.97 3.77
CA GLN A 23 -5.21 5.93 2.99
C GLN A 23 -5.10 4.93 1.86
N LEU A 24 -3.99 4.91 1.14
CA LEU A 24 -3.77 3.94 0.07
C LEU A 24 -3.71 2.52 0.62
N ALA A 25 -3.06 2.31 1.77
CA ALA A 25 -3.01 1.02 2.42
C ALA A 25 -4.41 0.51 2.77
N ARG A 26 -5.29 1.39 3.27
CA ARG A 26 -6.68 1.03 3.58
C ARG A 26 -7.44 0.62 2.34
N VAL A 27 -7.26 1.34 1.24
CA VAL A 27 -7.90 1.01 -0.03
C VAL A 27 -7.49 -0.39 -0.48
N ILE A 28 -6.19 -0.67 -0.48
CA ILE A 28 -5.66 -1.97 -0.88
C ILE A 28 -6.15 -3.07 0.09
N HIS A 29 -6.09 -2.81 1.38
CA HIS A 29 -6.56 -3.76 2.39
C HIS A 29 -8.04 -4.10 2.20
N THR A 30 -8.86 -3.11 1.84
CA THR A 30 -10.28 -3.33 1.57
C THR A 30 -10.48 -4.25 0.37
N VAL A 31 -9.61 -4.16 -0.61
CA VAL A 31 -9.72 -4.97 -1.84
C VAL A 31 -9.16 -6.37 -1.64
N VAL A 32 -7.98 -6.49 -1.01
CA VAL A 32 -7.25 -7.77 -0.95
C VAL A 32 -7.33 -8.46 0.41
N GLY A 33 -7.72 -7.75 1.46
CA GLY A 33 -7.70 -8.27 2.83
C GLY A 33 -6.28 -8.34 3.40
N GLY A 34 -6.09 -9.13 4.45
CA GLY A 34 -4.78 -9.33 5.05
C GLY A 34 -4.45 -8.35 6.16
N SER A 35 -3.20 -7.91 6.24
CA SER A 35 -2.73 -7.02 7.30
C SER A 35 -1.90 -5.87 6.74
N ILE A 36 -1.89 -4.75 7.49
CA ILE A 36 -1.12 -3.56 7.15
C ILE A 36 0.05 -3.45 8.13
N GLU A 37 1.26 -3.25 7.60
CA GLU A 37 2.47 -3.06 8.40
C GLU A 37 3.15 -1.76 7.98
N THR A 38 3.67 -1.03 8.94
CA THR A 38 4.47 0.17 8.71
C THR A 38 5.85 -0.01 9.32
N SER A 39 6.89 0.18 8.52
CA SER A 39 8.27 0.07 8.96
C SER A 39 8.92 1.44 9.12
N LEU A 40 9.63 1.62 10.24
CA LEU A 40 10.47 2.78 10.47
C LEU A 40 11.93 2.41 10.17
N PRO A 41 12.81 3.38 9.91
CA PRO A 41 12.62 4.83 9.98
C PRO A 41 12.05 5.46 8.70
N ARG A 42 11.91 4.74 7.62
CA ARG A 42 11.48 5.30 6.34
C ARG A 42 9.96 5.29 6.15
N ALA A 43 9.21 4.93 7.17
CA ALA A 43 7.75 4.92 7.14
C ALA A 43 7.19 4.17 5.91
N ARG A 44 7.83 3.10 5.52
CA ARG A 44 7.33 2.27 4.42
C ARG A 44 6.13 1.47 4.90
N THR A 45 5.09 1.47 4.09
CA THR A 45 3.86 0.77 4.43
C THR A 45 3.70 -0.43 3.51
N TYR A 46 3.36 -1.57 4.10
CA TYR A 46 3.12 -2.81 3.38
C TYR A 46 1.75 -3.35 3.70
N VAL A 47 1.07 -3.88 2.70
CA VAL A 47 -0.17 -4.64 2.89
C VAL A 47 0.10 -6.07 2.51
N THR A 48 -0.08 -7.00 3.45
CA THR A 48 0.13 -8.42 3.22
C THR A 48 -1.21 -9.11 3.01
N GLU A 49 -1.37 -9.76 1.86
CA GLU A 49 -2.58 -10.50 1.53
C GLU A 49 -2.63 -11.82 2.32
N PRO A 50 -3.82 -12.41 2.52
CA PRO A 50 -3.93 -13.71 3.17
C PRO A 50 -3.14 -14.82 2.47
N SER A 51 -2.89 -14.67 1.17
CA SER A 51 -2.08 -15.61 0.39
C SER A 51 -0.58 -15.49 0.66
N GLY A 52 -0.15 -14.48 1.42
CA GLY A 52 1.26 -14.20 1.69
C GLY A 52 1.89 -13.21 0.73
N ARG A 53 1.19 -12.78 -0.30
CA ARG A 53 1.68 -11.75 -1.21
C ARG A 53 1.63 -10.40 -0.55
N GLN A 54 2.56 -9.53 -0.94
CA GLN A 54 2.73 -8.25 -0.28
C GLN A 54 2.66 -7.09 -1.27
N TRP A 55 1.98 -6.03 -0.85
CA TRP A 55 1.94 -4.75 -1.56
C TRP A 55 2.89 -3.79 -0.86
N LYS A 56 3.73 -3.12 -1.63
CA LYS A 56 4.64 -2.10 -1.12
C LYS A 56 4.11 -0.73 -1.54
N ILE A 57 3.95 0.16 -0.57
CA ILE A 57 3.49 1.53 -0.83
C ILE A 57 4.70 2.46 -0.83
N GLU A 58 4.87 3.12 -1.93
CA GLU A 58 5.96 4.08 -2.15
C GLU A 58 5.44 5.50 -2.24
#